data_410020f3341be68af313b781734ba558
#
_entry.id   410020f3341be68af313b781734ba558
#
_cell.length_a   1.000
_cell.length_b   1.000
_cell.length_c   1.000
_cell.angle_alpha   90.00
_cell.angle_beta   90.00
_cell.angle_gamma   90.00
#
_symmetry.space_group_name_H-M   'P 1'
#
loop_
_entity.id
_entity.type
_entity.pdbx_description
1 polymer ?
#
loop_
_entity_poly.entity_id
_entity_poly.type
_entity_poly.pdbx_seq_one_letter_code
_entity_poly.pdbx_strand_id
1 'polypeptide(L)'
;DTGALIEVFCLEPVRPHDYALMFQQTGRCSWLCLVGNLKKWKSGSLSRPVEIGGRSITLKATRGENRGTSHWIDFEWDDEQTTWAEILEAVGELPIPPYLNRETQESDKTTYQTVYSKIKGSVAAPTAGLHFTERVLADLDAHGIDREEVTLHVGAGTFKPVKSEEIAGHEMHTEYICVHRSTIEKLLAHGGACIAVGTTSVRTLESLYYIGVAL
;
A
#
# COMPACT_ATOMS: atom_id res chain seq x y z
N ASP A 1 30.47 9.21 1.04
CA ASP A 1 29.57 8.16 0.54
C ASP A 1 30.16 6.80 0.83
N THR A 2 29.43 5.97 1.60
CA THR A 2 29.95 4.66 2.07
C THR A 2 29.58 3.52 1.13
N GLY A 3 28.84 3.80 0.05
CA GLY A 3 28.32 2.80 -0.88
C GLY A 3 27.26 1.85 -0.25
N ALA A 4 26.78 2.14 0.95
CA ALA A 4 25.79 1.32 1.62
C ALA A 4 24.41 1.52 0.99
N LEU A 5 23.76 0.43 0.60
CA LEU A 5 22.38 0.43 0.16
C LEU A 5 21.47 0.69 1.37
N ILE A 6 20.65 1.74 1.29
CA ILE A 6 19.59 2.05 2.23
C ILE A 6 18.26 1.87 1.50
N GLU A 7 17.45 0.97 2.00
CA GLU A 7 16.09 0.77 1.50
C GLU A 7 15.11 1.61 2.32
N VAL A 8 14.25 2.36 1.66
CA VAL A 8 13.20 3.16 2.30
C VAL A 8 11.84 2.69 1.78
N PHE A 9 11.06 2.09 2.64
CA PHE A 9 9.79 1.49 2.32
C PHE A 9 8.64 2.36 2.86
N CYS A 10 7.91 3.04 1.98
CA CYS A 10 6.80 3.91 2.34
C CYS A 10 5.60 3.09 2.83
N LEU A 11 5.10 3.40 4.04
CA LEU A 11 3.97 2.72 4.67
C LEU A 11 2.68 3.54 4.57
N GLU A 12 2.74 4.75 5.12
CA GLU A 12 1.58 5.64 5.27
C GLU A 12 1.97 7.08 4.95
N PRO A 13 1.10 7.83 4.24
CA PRO A 13 1.32 9.25 4.02
C PRO A 13 1.17 10.02 5.34
N VAL A 14 2.03 11.02 5.56
CA VAL A 14 1.99 11.85 6.77
C VAL A 14 1.67 13.31 6.44
N ARG A 15 2.29 13.87 5.42
CA ARG A 15 2.01 15.24 4.95
C ARG A 15 2.08 15.30 3.43
N PRO A 16 0.90 15.48 2.80
CA PRO A 16 -0.46 15.37 3.35
C PRO A 16 -0.81 13.94 3.78
N HIS A 17 -1.81 13.79 4.66
CA HIS A 17 -2.23 12.48 5.18
C HIS A 17 -3.13 11.70 4.20
N ASP A 18 -3.71 12.36 3.23
CA ASP A 18 -4.56 11.77 2.20
C ASP A 18 -3.73 11.22 1.04
N TYR A 19 -4.00 9.98 0.62
CA TYR A 19 -3.24 9.30 -0.45
C TYR A 19 -3.35 10.02 -1.80
N ALA A 20 -4.55 10.48 -2.17
CA ALA A 20 -4.73 11.15 -3.47
C ALA A 20 -3.99 12.48 -3.53
N LEU A 21 -4.04 13.25 -2.45
CA LEU A 21 -3.28 14.49 -2.33
C LEU A 21 -1.77 14.21 -2.25
N MET A 22 -1.37 13.14 -1.57
CA MET A 22 0.03 12.75 -1.43
C MET A 22 0.67 12.46 -2.80
N PHE A 23 0.01 11.69 -3.64
CA PHE A 23 0.54 11.35 -4.96
C PHE A 23 0.65 12.55 -5.91
N GLN A 24 -0.13 13.61 -5.66
CA GLN A 24 -0.09 14.85 -6.43
C GLN A 24 0.89 15.89 -5.87
N GLN A 25 1.53 15.62 -4.72
CA GLN A 25 2.50 16.56 -4.17
C GLN A 25 3.66 16.79 -5.10
N THR A 26 4.13 18.05 -5.15
CA THR A 26 5.30 18.49 -5.89
C THR A 26 6.31 19.12 -4.93
N GLY A 27 7.60 18.97 -5.23
CA GLY A 27 8.70 19.53 -4.47
C GLY A 27 8.99 18.87 -3.13
N ARG A 28 7.97 18.44 -2.37
CA ARG A 28 8.16 17.77 -1.08
C ARG A 28 6.94 16.99 -0.61
N CYS A 29 7.21 15.94 0.18
CA CYS A 29 6.19 15.21 0.94
C CYS A 29 6.81 14.47 2.12
N SER A 30 5.99 13.92 3.01
CA SER A 30 6.46 13.16 4.17
C SER A 30 5.70 11.84 4.32
N TRP A 31 6.44 10.78 4.58
CA TRP A 31 5.92 9.43 4.77
C TRP A 31 6.39 8.80 6.06
N LEU A 32 5.56 7.95 6.64
CA LEU A 32 6.00 6.97 7.62
C LEU A 32 6.60 5.78 6.86
N CYS A 33 7.85 5.42 7.17
CA CYS A 33 8.60 4.43 6.41
C CYS A 33 9.25 3.37 7.30
N LEU A 34 9.39 2.16 6.78
CA LEU A 34 10.43 1.25 7.26
C LEU A 34 11.76 1.58 6.57
N VAL A 35 12.87 1.42 7.29
CA VAL A 35 14.18 1.71 6.74
C VAL A 35 15.09 0.49 6.91
N GLY A 36 15.44 -0.13 5.79
CA GLY A 36 16.44 -1.19 5.73
C GLY A 36 17.85 -0.63 5.90
N ASN A 37 18.73 -1.40 6.53
CA ASN A 37 20.11 -0.98 6.85
C ASN A 37 20.21 0.33 7.62
N LEU A 38 19.23 0.66 8.46
CA LEU A 38 19.14 1.92 9.23
C LEU A 38 20.45 2.28 9.97
N LYS A 39 21.17 1.28 10.46
CA LYS A 39 22.46 1.47 11.16
C LYS A 39 23.52 2.15 10.27
N LYS A 40 23.39 2.08 8.97
CA LYS A 40 24.27 2.74 7.99
C LYS A 40 23.87 4.20 7.72
N TRP A 41 22.63 4.57 8.00
CA TRP A 41 22.14 5.94 7.91
C TRP A 41 22.24 6.64 9.27
N LYS A 42 23.44 7.09 9.63
CA LYS A 42 23.73 7.65 10.95
C LYS A 42 23.16 9.06 11.13
N SER A 43 23.32 9.92 10.15
CA SER A 43 22.88 11.32 10.21
C SER A 43 22.81 11.92 8.79
N GLY A 44 22.20 13.10 8.69
CA GLY A 44 22.08 13.84 7.45
C GLY A 44 20.99 13.31 6.54
N SER A 45 20.94 13.82 5.33
CA SER A 45 20.04 13.40 4.25
C SER A 45 20.77 12.50 3.25
N LEU A 46 20.00 11.60 2.64
CA LEU A 46 20.42 10.82 1.48
C LEU A 46 19.94 11.53 0.22
N SER A 47 20.73 11.48 -0.85
CA SER A 47 20.36 12.06 -2.15
C SER A 47 20.71 11.11 -3.26
N ARG A 48 19.86 11.07 -4.29
CA ARG A 48 20.14 10.33 -5.53
C ARG A 48 19.58 11.08 -6.74
N PRO A 49 20.24 11.03 -7.90
CA PRO A 49 19.64 11.48 -9.14
C PRO A 49 18.54 10.50 -9.57
N VAL A 50 17.48 11.05 -10.17
CA VAL A 50 16.34 10.31 -10.73
C VAL A 50 16.05 10.86 -12.11
N GLU A 51 15.94 9.98 -13.09
CA GLU A 51 15.60 10.36 -14.47
C GLU A 51 14.09 10.19 -14.68
N ILE A 52 13.40 11.28 -15.00
CA ILE A 52 11.96 11.30 -15.26
C ILE A 52 11.66 12.12 -16.52
N GLY A 53 11.11 11.47 -17.53
CA GLY A 53 10.72 12.16 -18.77
C GLY A 53 11.86 12.90 -19.46
N GLY A 54 13.09 12.39 -19.37
CA GLY A 54 14.29 13.00 -19.94
C GLY A 54 14.86 14.16 -19.11
N ARG A 55 14.34 14.39 -17.91
CA ARG A 55 14.87 15.36 -16.92
C ARG A 55 15.56 14.62 -15.79
N SER A 56 16.72 15.12 -15.37
CA SER A 56 17.41 14.61 -14.17
C SER A 56 17.04 15.47 -12.99
N ILE A 57 16.43 14.89 -12.00
CA ILE A 57 16.06 15.55 -10.74
C ILE A 57 16.82 14.94 -9.56
N THR A 58 17.03 15.71 -8.51
CA THR A 58 17.69 15.23 -7.28
C THR A 58 16.63 14.91 -6.25
N LEU A 59 16.42 13.63 -5.95
CA LEU A 59 15.58 13.19 -4.85
C LEU A 59 16.42 13.13 -3.58
N LYS A 60 15.94 13.80 -2.53
CA LYS A 60 16.55 13.85 -1.19
C LYS A 60 15.59 13.25 -0.17
N ALA A 61 16.11 12.43 0.72
CA ALA A 61 15.38 11.86 1.85
C ALA A 61 16.06 12.28 3.17
N THR A 62 15.30 12.82 4.10
CA THR A 62 15.77 13.23 5.42
C THR A 62 15.00 12.48 6.49
N ARG A 63 15.72 11.86 7.43
CA ARG A 63 15.13 11.10 8.51
C ARG A 63 14.67 12.04 9.63
N GLY A 64 13.36 11.99 9.95
CA GLY A 64 12.73 12.68 11.06
C GLY A 64 12.56 11.80 12.30
N GLU A 65 11.41 11.91 12.96
CA GLU A 65 11.10 11.22 14.20
C GLU A 65 11.08 9.69 14.07
N ASN A 66 11.56 9.04 15.14
CA ASN A 66 11.40 7.59 15.32
C ASN A 66 9.99 7.31 15.88
N ARG A 67 9.26 6.44 15.24
CA ARG A 67 7.93 5.96 15.63
C ARG A 67 7.95 4.46 15.90
N GLY A 68 8.83 4.02 16.81
CA GLY A 68 9.03 2.61 17.14
C GLY A 68 9.81 1.85 16.07
N THR A 69 9.15 1.00 15.29
CA THR A 69 9.78 0.25 14.19
C THR A 69 9.87 1.04 12.88
N SER A 70 9.19 2.19 12.81
CA SER A 70 9.08 3.03 11.62
C SER A 70 9.72 4.39 11.85
N HIS A 71 10.02 5.10 10.78
CA HIS A 71 10.58 6.44 10.82
C HIS A 71 9.78 7.38 9.93
N TRP A 72 9.59 8.59 10.39
CA TRP A 72 9.13 9.67 9.54
C TRP A 72 10.27 10.06 8.60
N ILE A 73 10.00 10.07 7.29
CA ILE A 73 10.95 10.47 6.25
C ILE A 73 10.35 11.62 5.47
N ASP A 74 11.10 12.73 5.42
CA ASP A 74 10.79 13.85 4.57
C ASP A 74 11.52 13.68 3.24
N PHE A 75 10.76 13.69 2.15
CA PHE A 75 11.27 13.66 0.79
C PHE A 75 11.18 15.06 0.19
N GLU A 76 12.24 15.47 -0.48
CA GLU A 76 12.35 16.73 -1.21
C GLU A 76 12.97 16.48 -2.59
N TRP A 77 12.54 17.22 -3.60
CA TRP A 77 13.13 17.16 -4.92
C TRP A 77 13.11 18.53 -5.59
N ASP A 78 14.03 18.75 -6.52
CA ASP A 78 14.33 20.04 -7.13
C ASP A 78 13.52 20.34 -8.41
N ASP A 79 12.36 19.71 -8.59
CA ASP A 79 11.44 19.96 -9.71
C ASP A 79 9.99 20.08 -9.22
N GLU A 80 9.43 21.27 -9.33
CA GLU A 80 8.04 21.55 -8.93
C GLU A 80 6.99 21.02 -9.93
N GLN A 81 7.39 20.55 -11.09
CA GLN A 81 6.47 19.96 -12.08
C GLN A 81 6.31 18.44 -11.89
N THR A 82 7.29 17.79 -11.29
CA THR A 82 7.25 16.35 -11.04
C THR A 82 6.47 16.04 -9.75
N THR A 83 5.50 15.16 -9.87
CA THR A 83 4.69 14.69 -8.76
C THR A 83 5.36 13.54 -8.00
N TRP A 84 4.96 13.32 -6.75
CA TRP A 84 5.42 12.17 -5.97
C TRP A 84 5.08 10.83 -6.65
N ALA A 85 3.93 10.75 -7.32
CA ALA A 85 3.57 9.55 -8.07
C ALA A 85 4.58 9.21 -9.17
N GLU A 86 5.04 10.21 -9.94
CA GLU A 86 6.05 10.02 -10.99
C GLU A 86 7.40 9.61 -10.40
N ILE A 87 7.78 10.18 -9.24
CA ILE A 87 8.99 9.75 -8.53
C ILE A 87 8.89 8.29 -8.11
N LEU A 88 7.79 7.87 -7.47
CA LEU A 88 7.60 6.48 -7.06
C LEU A 88 7.58 5.52 -8.26
N GLU A 89 7.03 5.94 -9.38
CA GLU A 89 7.04 5.14 -10.62
C GLU A 89 8.45 4.99 -11.21
N ALA A 90 9.27 6.03 -11.10
CA ALA A 90 10.64 6.02 -11.64
C ALA A 90 11.66 5.28 -10.75
N VAL A 91 11.51 5.36 -9.41
CA VAL A 91 12.49 4.80 -8.47
C VAL A 91 11.96 3.67 -7.63
N GLY A 92 10.65 3.50 -7.56
CA GLY A 92 10.01 2.49 -6.74
C GLY A 92 10.15 1.10 -7.35
N GLU A 93 10.35 0.12 -6.49
CA GLU A 93 10.24 -1.29 -6.83
C GLU A 93 8.92 -1.82 -6.27
N LEU A 94 8.24 -2.66 -7.03
CA LEU A 94 7.02 -3.31 -6.56
C LEU A 94 7.39 -4.27 -5.41
N PRO A 95 6.87 -4.05 -4.19
CA PRO A 95 7.14 -4.98 -3.11
C PRO A 95 6.41 -6.29 -3.36
N ILE A 96 7.16 -7.38 -3.40
CA ILE A 96 6.62 -8.74 -3.43
C ILE A 96 6.81 -9.42 -2.08
N PRO A 97 5.95 -10.38 -1.71
CA PRO A 97 6.07 -11.05 -0.41
C PRO A 97 7.41 -11.75 -0.23
N PRO A 98 8.05 -11.63 0.95
CA PRO A 98 9.35 -12.25 1.23
C PRO A 98 9.39 -13.78 1.04
N TYR A 99 8.24 -14.45 1.19
CA TYR A 99 8.18 -15.92 1.02
C TYR A 99 8.39 -16.37 -0.44
N LEU A 100 8.33 -15.47 -1.42
CA LEU A 100 8.67 -15.80 -2.81
C LEU A 100 10.17 -16.03 -3.02
N ASN A 101 11.03 -15.56 -2.10
CA ASN A 101 12.48 -15.75 -2.09
C ASN A 101 13.16 -15.44 -3.44
N ARG A 102 12.74 -14.39 -4.09
CA ARG A 102 13.31 -13.87 -5.34
C ARG A 102 13.18 -12.36 -5.41
N GLU A 103 13.94 -11.75 -6.27
CA GLU A 103 13.80 -10.33 -6.60
C GLU A 103 12.57 -10.07 -7.46
N THR A 104 12.07 -8.83 -7.42
CA THR A 104 10.97 -8.36 -8.26
C THR A 104 11.39 -8.37 -9.72
N GLN A 105 10.50 -8.82 -10.59
CA GLN A 105 10.67 -8.84 -12.04
C GLN A 105 9.72 -7.85 -12.70
N GLU A 106 10.03 -7.41 -13.91
CA GLU A 106 9.17 -6.48 -14.66
C GLU A 106 7.76 -7.05 -14.88
N SER A 107 7.67 -8.37 -15.09
CA SER A 107 6.38 -9.07 -15.21
C SER A 107 5.50 -8.96 -13.97
N ASP A 108 6.09 -8.77 -12.77
CA ASP A 108 5.32 -8.65 -11.53
C ASP A 108 4.44 -7.40 -11.51
N LYS A 109 4.85 -6.34 -12.21
CA LYS A 109 4.04 -5.13 -12.37
C LYS A 109 2.66 -5.41 -12.99
N THR A 110 2.56 -6.47 -13.77
CA THR A 110 1.31 -6.90 -14.40
C THR A 110 0.71 -8.12 -13.71
N THR A 111 1.51 -9.13 -13.39
CA THR A 111 1.02 -10.41 -12.86
C THR A 111 0.76 -10.39 -11.36
N TYR A 112 1.41 -9.47 -10.63
CA TYR A 112 1.19 -9.28 -9.19
C TYR A 112 0.25 -8.09 -8.91
N GLN A 113 -0.73 -7.88 -9.80
CA GLN A 113 -1.81 -6.91 -9.68
C GLN A 113 -3.14 -7.59 -10.00
N THR A 114 -4.21 -7.18 -9.31
CA THR A 114 -5.54 -7.66 -9.64
C THR A 114 -6.10 -6.92 -10.85
N VAL A 115 -6.89 -7.61 -11.67
CA VAL A 115 -7.55 -7.00 -12.86
C VAL A 115 -8.55 -5.89 -12.49
N TYR A 116 -8.97 -5.83 -11.23
CA TYR A 116 -9.90 -4.83 -10.70
C TYR A 116 -9.22 -3.74 -9.85
N SER A 117 -7.89 -3.68 -9.83
CA SER A 117 -7.16 -2.60 -9.15
C SER A 117 -7.42 -1.25 -9.84
N LYS A 118 -7.99 -0.28 -9.11
CA LYS A 118 -8.37 1.03 -9.64
C LYS A 118 -7.67 2.19 -8.95
N ILE A 119 -7.40 2.06 -7.66
CA ILE A 119 -6.93 3.14 -6.80
C ILE A 119 -5.53 2.80 -6.30
N LYS A 120 -4.55 3.67 -6.59
CA LYS A 120 -3.19 3.55 -6.07
C LYS A 120 -3.16 3.84 -4.56
N GLY A 121 -2.26 3.20 -3.80
CA GLY A 121 -2.09 3.46 -2.36
C GLY A 121 -1.96 2.21 -1.49
N SER A 122 -1.92 1.03 -2.08
CA SER A 122 -1.62 -0.22 -1.38
C SER A 122 -0.18 -0.62 -1.57
N VAL A 123 0.40 -1.20 -0.52
CA VAL A 123 1.74 -1.78 -0.52
C VAL A 123 1.70 -3.23 -1.00
N ALA A 124 0.64 -3.96 -0.67
CA ALA A 124 0.49 -5.37 -1.01
C ALA A 124 -0.77 -5.59 -1.87
N ALA A 125 -0.63 -6.42 -2.91
CA ALA A 125 -1.77 -6.87 -3.69
C ALA A 125 -2.63 -7.87 -2.88
N PRO A 126 -3.96 -7.85 -3.00
CA PRO A 126 -4.84 -8.86 -2.41
C PRO A 126 -4.69 -10.18 -3.17
N THR A 127 -3.78 -11.04 -2.72
CA THR A 127 -3.33 -12.22 -3.47
C THR A 127 -4.43 -13.20 -3.86
N ALA A 128 -5.49 -13.31 -3.08
CA ALA A 128 -6.67 -14.08 -3.47
C ALA A 128 -7.33 -13.55 -4.75
N GLY A 129 -7.24 -12.25 -4.99
CA GLY A 129 -7.77 -11.58 -6.18
C GLY A 129 -6.97 -11.83 -7.45
N LEU A 130 -5.72 -12.27 -7.35
CA LEU A 130 -4.86 -12.57 -8.51
C LEU A 130 -5.37 -13.76 -9.34
N HIS A 131 -6.24 -14.59 -8.78
CA HIS A 131 -6.88 -15.70 -9.48
C HIS A 131 -8.01 -15.26 -10.42
N PHE A 132 -8.49 -14.02 -10.31
CA PHE A 132 -9.53 -13.49 -11.19
C PHE A 132 -8.92 -12.93 -12.47
N THR A 133 -9.59 -13.22 -13.57
CA THR A 133 -9.31 -12.65 -14.89
C THR A 133 -10.57 -11.95 -15.40
N GLU A 134 -10.45 -11.09 -16.40
CA GLU A 134 -11.61 -10.46 -17.05
C GLU A 134 -12.64 -11.49 -17.52
N ARG A 135 -12.16 -12.65 -18.02
CA ARG A 135 -13.03 -13.75 -18.42
C ARG A 135 -13.84 -14.31 -17.26
N VAL A 136 -13.19 -14.56 -16.11
CA VAL A 136 -13.86 -15.06 -14.90
C VAL A 136 -14.89 -14.05 -14.41
N LEU A 137 -14.57 -12.75 -14.42
CA LEU A 137 -15.51 -11.72 -14.03
C LEU A 137 -16.72 -11.67 -14.97
N ALA A 138 -16.51 -11.77 -16.29
CA ALA A 138 -17.59 -11.84 -17.26
C ALA A 138 -18.47 -13.11 -17.11
N ASP A 139 -17.85 -14.25 -16.77
CA ASP A 139 -18.57 -15.49 -16.51
C ASP A 139 -19.46 -15.38 -15.25
N LEU A 140 -18.99 -14.71 -14.19
CA LEU A 140 -19.80 -14.44 -13.00
C LEU A 140 -21.03 -13.59 -13.36
N ASP A 141 -20.83 -12.52 -14.12
CA ASP A 141 -21.92 -11.65 -14.57
C ASP A 141 -22.93 -12.42 -15.43
N ALA A 142 -22.47 -13.28 -16.33
CA ALA A 142 -23.31 -14.11 -17.18
C ALA A 142 -24.17 -15.13 -16.41
N HIS A 143 -23.68 -15.55 -15.23
CA HIS A 143 -24.40 -16.43 -14.32
C HIS A 143 -25.28 -15.69 -13.30
N GLY A 144 -25.39 -14.35 -13.41
CA GLY A 144 -26.19 -13.52 -12.51
C GLY A 144 -25.64 -13.42 -11.10
N ILE A 145 -24.32 -13.62 -10.93
CA ILE A 145 -23.64 -13.46 -9.65
C ILE A 145 -23.28 -11.99 -9.46
N ASP A 146 -23.96 -11.35 -8.52
CA ASP A 146 -23.71 -9.95 -8.16
C ASP A 146 -22.31 -9.78 -7.54
N ARG A 147 -21.62 -8.69 -7.89
CA ARG A 147 -20.30 -8.36 -7.38
C ARG A 147 -20.33 -6.98 -6.74
N GLU A 148 -19.68 -6.86 -5.59
CA GLU A 148 -19.48 -5.59 -4.90
C GLU A 148 -18.00 -5.37 -4.65
N GLU A 149 -17.62 -4.10 -4.56
CA GLU A 149 -16.23 -3.71 -4.36
C GLU A 149 -16.07 -2.99 -3.02
N VAL A 150 -14.97 -3.26 -2.34
CA VAL A 150 -14.49 -2.49 -1.21
C VAL A 150 -13.08 -2.00 -1.52
N THR A 151 -12.75 -0.78 -1.12
CA THR A 151 -11.40 -0.24 -1.29
C THR A 151 -10.62 -0.43 0.00
N LEU A 152 -9.46 -1.06 -0.12
CA LEU A 152 -8.53 -1.24 0.98
C LEU A 152 -7.16 -0.68 0.57
N HIS A 153 -6.56 0.08 1.48
CA HIS A 153 -5.16 0.47 1.40
C HIS A 153 -4.35 -0.48 2.28
N VAL A 154 -3.94 -1.59 1.68
CA VAL A 154 -3.22 -2.66 2.39
C VAL A 154 -1.80 -2.23 2.67
N GLY A 155 -1.48 -2.06 3.95
CA GLY A 155 -0.16 -1.64 4.42
C GLY A 155 0.85 -2.79 4.50
N ALA A 156 2.11 -2.46 4.79
CA ALA A 156 3.21 -3.42 4.95
C ALA A 156 3.04 -4.36 6.16
N GLY A 157 2.08 -4.09 7.04
CA GLY A 157 1.74 -4.96 8.16
C GLY A 157 1.41 -6.39 7.73
N THR A 158 0.84 -6.54 6.52
CA THR A 158 0.52 -7.85 5.91
C THR A 158 1.75 -8.74 5.69
N PHE A 159 2.94 -8.16 5.56
CA PHE A 159 4.19 -8.92 5.39
C PHE A 159 4.85 -9.32 6.72
N LYS A 160 4.36 -8.81 7.85
CA LYS A 160 4.90 -9.18 9.17
C LYS A 160 4.36 -10.54 9.60
N PRO A 161 5.22 -11.53 9.87
CA PRO A 161 4.77 -12.80 10.42
C PRO A 161 4.22 -12.61 11.83
N VAL A 162 3.21 -13.39 12.20
CA VAL A 162 2.75 -13.49 13.59
C VAL A 162 3.88 -14.08 14.43
N LYS A 163 4.30 -13.38 15.46
CA LYS A 163 5.40 -13.79 16.36
C LYS A 163 4.93 -14.13 17.78
N SER A 164 3.71 -13.77 18.12
CA SER A 164 3.12 -14.07 19.43
C SER A 164 2.59 -15.51 19.46
N GLU A 165 2.80 -16.22 20.56
CA GLU A 165 2.23 -17.54 20.79
C GLU A 165 0.73 -17.46 21.09
N GLU A 166 0.28 -16.35 21.68
CA GLU A 166 -1.12 -16.09 21.99
C GLU A 166 -1.71 -15.02 21.08
N ILE A 167 -2.98 -15.19 20.69
CA ILE A 167 -3.72 -14.24 19.83
C ILE A 167 -3.79 -12.86 20.49
N ALA A 168 -4.02 -12.80 21.80
CA ALA A 168 -4.10 -11.56 22.56
C ALA A 168 -2.80 -10.74 22.56
N GLY A 169 -1.66 -11.38 22.38
CA GLY A 169 -0.34 -10.73 22.29
C GLY A 169 0.03 -10.24 20.89
N HIS A 170 -0.81 -10.50 19.89
CA HIS A 170 -0.57 -10.05 18.53
C HIS A 170 -1.12 -8.65 18.30
N GLU A 171 -0.23 -7.68 18.09
CA GLU A 171 -0.60 -6.32 17.72
C GLU A 171 -1.04 -6.28 16.25
N MET A 172 -2.35 -6.15 16.04
CA MET A 172 -2.91 -6.01 14.69
C MET A 172 -2.69 -4.59 14.16
N HIS A 173 -2.17 -4.52 12.93
CA HIS A 173 -2.02 -3.26 12.22
C HIS A 173 -3.37 -2.70 11.76
N THR A 174 -3.46 -1.38 11.68
CA THR A 174 -4.63 -0.66 11.15
C THR A 174 -4.48 -0.45 9.65
N GLU A 175 -5.58 -0.52 8.92
CA GLU A 175 -5.64 -0.26 7.47
C GLU A 175 -6.79 0.68 7.16
N TYR A 176 -6.60 1.53 6.16
CA TYR A 176 -7.66 2.41 5.67
C TYR A 176 -8.58 1.64 4.75
N ILE A 177 -9.88 1.75 5.00
CA ILE A 177 -10.93 1.15 4.19
C ILE A 177 -11.92 2.20 3.72
N CYS A 178 -12.50 1.99 2.54
CA CYS A 178 -13.63 2.74 2.04
C CYS A 178 -14.68 1.76 1.51
N VAL A 179 -15.89 1.84 2.06
CA VAL A 179 -17.02 1.01 1.66
C VAL A 179 -18.19 1.92 1.33
N HIS A 180 -18.76 1.78 0.14
CA HIS A 180 -19.92 2.56 -0.26
C HIS A 180 -21.16 2.14 0.54
N ARG A 181 -22.00 3.12 0.84
CA ARG A 181 -23.29 2.87 1.52
C ARG A 181 -24.16 1.86 0.74
N SER A 182 -24.17 1.96 -0.58
CA SER A 182 -24.91 1.01 -1.45
C SER A 182 -24.43 -0.43 -1.28
N THR A 183 -23.14 -0.67 -1.10
CA THR A 183 -22.56 -2.00 -0.84
C THR A 183 -23.06 -2.56 0.50
N ILE A 184 -23.14 -1.72 1.54
CA ILE A 184 -23.68 -2.10 2.84
C ILE A 184 -25.18 -2.43 2.72
N GLU A 185 -25.94 -1.62 2.02
CA GLU A 185 -27.37 -1.83 1.79
C GLU A 185 -27.66 -3.14 1.06
N LYS A 186 -26.86 -3.46 0.02
CA LYS A 186 -26.93 -4.75 -0.66
C LYS A 186 -26.59 -5.94 0.25
N LEU A 187 -25.53 -5.81 1.02
CA LEU A 187 -25.14 -6.86 1.99
C LEU A 187 -26.27 -7.15 2.97
N LEU A 188 -26.94 -6.11 3.50
CA LEU A 188 -28.09 -6.25 4.38
C LEU A 188 -29.28 -6.88 3.68
N ALA A 189 -29.56 -6.49 2.43
CA ALA A 189 -30.64 -7.07 1.63
C ALA A 189 -30.46 -8.60 1.40
N HIS A 190 -29.23 -9.08 1.37
CA HIS A 190 -28.89 -10.50 1.28
C HIS A 190 -28.75 -11.20 2.66
N GLY A 191 -29.19 -10.54 3.73
CA GLY A 191 -29.10 -11.10 5.09
C GLY A 191 -27.67 -11.26 5.61
N GLY A 192 -26.72 -10.51 5.08
CA GLY A 192 -25.29 -10.60 5.39
C GLY A 192 -24.57 -11.74 4.65
N ALA A 193 -25.24 -12.50 3.82
CA ALA A 193 -24.63 -13.60 3.07
C ALA A 193 -23.81 -13.08 1.89
N CYS A 194 -22.50 -13.33 1.89
CA CYS A 194 -21.61 -12.99 0.78
C CYS A 194 -20.40 -13.93 0.73
N ILE A 195 -19.73 -13.95 -0.40
CA ILE A 195 -18.44 -14.61 -0.58
C ILE A 195 -17.35 -13.53 -0.60
N ALA A 196 -16.62 -13.42 0.49
CA ALA A 196 -15.51 -12.47 0.57
C ALA A 196 -14.26 -13.03 -0.13
N VAL A 197 -13.69 -12.25 -1.04
CA VAL A 197 -12.46 -12.62 -1.74
C VAL A 197 -11.26 -12.07 -1.00
N GLY A 198 -10.57 -12.95 -0.28
CA GLY A 198 -9.39 -12.65 0.51
C GLY A 198 -9.68 -12.30 1.97
N THR A 199 -8.70 -12.58 2.83
CA THR A 199 -8.77 -12.34 4.28
C THR A 199 -8.91 -10.86 4.62
N THR A 200 -8.34 -9.97 3.82
CA THR A 200 -8.49 -8.51 3.99
C THR A 200 -9.93 -8.07 3.76
N SER A 201 -10.63 -8.64 2.77
CA SER A 201 -12.05 -8.38 2.57
C SER A 201 -12.91 -8.92 3.71
N VAL A 202 -12.63 -10.11 4.22
CA VAL A 202 -13.28 -10.65 5.42
C VAL A 202 -13.09 -9.69 6.60
N ARG A 203 -11.86 -9.27 6.84
CA ARG A 203 -11.55 -8.34 7.94
C ARG A 203 -12.29 -7.01 7.80
N THR A 204 -12.41 -6.50 6.57
CA THR A 204 -13.18 -5.27 6.31
C THR A 204 -14.65 -5.45 6.68
N LEU A 205 -15.29 -6.52 6.21
CA LEU A 205 -16.69 -6.79 6.47
C LEU A 205 -16.97 -6.98 7.97
N GLU A 206 -16.14 -7.76 8.67
CA GLU A 206 -16.22 -7.92 10.12
C GLU A 206 -16.02 -6.59 10.88
N SER A 207 -15.12 -5.72 10.38
CA SER A 207 -14.88 -4.41 10.99
C SER A 207 -16.08 -3.47 10.87
N LEU A 208 -16.93 -3.59 9.85
CA LEU A 208 -18.12 -2.77 9.69
C LEU A 208 -19.08 -2.89 10.88
N TYR A 209 -19.21 -4.10 11.46
CA TYR A 209 -20.01 -4.29 12.65
C TYR A 209 -19.50 -3.44 13.82
N TYR A 210 -18.20 -3.48 14.11
CA TYR A 210 -17.60 -2.73 15.21
C TYR A 210 -17.61 -1.23 14.97
N ILE A 211 -17.46 -0.79 13.71
CA ILE A 211 -17.60 0.62 13.33
C ILE A 211 -19.03 1.09 13.61
N GLY A 212 -20.04 0.30 13.26
CA GLY A 212 -21.44 0.61 13.54
C GLY A 212 -21.78 0.61 15.03
N VAL A 213 -21.10 -0.20 15.85
CA VAL A 213 -21.27 -0.16 17.32
C VAL A 213 -20.63 1.08 17.94
N ALA A 214 -19.59 1.65 17.32
CA ALA A 214 -18.88 2.82 17.82
C ALA A 214 -19.54 4.16 17.42
N LEU A 215 -20.47 4.15 16.47
CA LEU A 215 -21.25 5.32 16.02
C LEU A 215 -22.51 5.52 16.88
#